data_daef6e6e0436afd0c7ebe456cd847156
#
_entry.id   daef6e6e0436afd0c7ebe456cd847156
#
_cell.length_a   1.000
_cell.length_b   1.000
_cell.length_c   1.000
_cell.angle_alpha   90.00
_cell.angle_beta   90.00
_cell.angle_gamma   90.00
#
_symmetry.space_group_name_H-M   'P 1'
#
loop_
_entity.id
_entity.type
_entity.pdbx_description
1 polymer ?
#
loop_
_entity_poly.entity_id
_entity_poly.type
_entity_poly.pdbx_seq_one_letter_code
_entity_poly.pdbx_strand_id
1 'polypeptide(L)'
;MEAVEQKLSLLRAWKGLAVALIAVAISVSSAEAGAEAATQLVRGAVDEGNRVTLVGNVHPLARPDFDLGRVDDSFAADRLYLILRRSPEQEQALEQFLQDAHTAGTASFHQWLTPEQFGLRFGAADSDIAAVTAWLQTHGFTVNKVHPGRTAIEFSGNAGQVREAFRTEIHRYKIKGKDGTPEIHFANSSDPQIPAAFAGLIAGISPMHSFHGVPLIKVAGKTSYNAKTHEAKAEWTYPEGGGYVVFELAPGDFSVQYDVKPVYTAGTTGTGEAIGILSASNVDLSLVQAY
;
A
#
# COMPACT_ATOMS: atom_id res chain seq x y z
N MET A 1 -22.54 -45.60 -56.81
CA MET A 1 -21.37 -45.87 -55.91
C MET A 1 -20.77 -44.57 -55.39
N GLU A 2 -20.64 -43.52 -56.18
CA GLU A 2 -20.07 -42.23 -55.77
C GLU A 2 -20.74 -41.52 -54.59
N ALA A 3 -22.08 -41.59 -54.51
CA ALA A 3 -22.84 -40.92 -53.44
C ALA A 3 -22.62 -41.48 -52.03
N VAL A 4 -22.19 -42.74 -51.94
CA VAL A 4 -21.90 -43.39 -50.65
C VAL A 4 -20.50 -43.03 -50.14
N GLU A 5 -19.52 -42.89 -51.05
CA GLU A 5 -18.16 -42.46 -50.65
C GLU A 5 -18.11 -41.00 -50.22
N GLN A 6 -18.93 -40.13 -50.82
CA GLN A 6 -19.00 -38.72 -50.43
C GLN A 6 -19.62 -38.52 -49.03
N LYS A 7 -20.60 -39.35 -48.62
CA LYS A 7 -21.14 -39.35 -47.25
C LYS A 7 -20.16 -39.87 -46.22
N LEU A 8 -19.35 -40.87 -46.57
CA LEU A 8 -18.32 -41.40 -45.66
C LEU A 8 -17.14 -40.44 -45.43
N SER A 9 -16.77 -39.62 -46.44
CA SER A 9 -15.74 -38.62 -46.30
C SER A 9 -16.17 -37.47 -45.41
N LEU A 10 -17.44 -37.02 -45.50
CA LEU A 10 -18.01 -35.98 -44.65
C LEU A 10 -18.16 -36.41 -43.19
N LEU A 11 -18.50 -37.66 -42.94
CA LEU A 11 -18.57 -38.24 -41.58
C LEU A 11 -17.18 -38.39 -40.91
N ARG A 12 -16.12 -38.63 -41.70
CA ARG A 12 -14.75 -38.65 -41.20
C ARG A 12 -14.22 -37.25 -40.88
N ALA A 13 -14.57 -36.25 -41.70
CA ALA A 13 -14.23 -34.85 -41.42
C ALA A 13 -14.94 -34.32 -40.16
N TRP A 14 -16.17 -34.70 -39.93
CA TRP A 14 -16.93 -34.29 -38.73
C TRP A 14 -16.39 -34.92 -37.43
N LYS A 15 -15.93 -36.17 -37.48
CA LYS A 15 -15.30 -36.83 -36.32
C LYS A 15 -13.93 -36.21 -35.99
N GLY A 16 -13.18 -35.77 -36.98
CA GLY A 16 -11.93 -35.06 -36.78
C GLY A 16 -12.15 -33.65 -36.16
N LEU A 17 -13.20 -32.94 -36.57
CA LEU A 17 -13.50 -31.60 -36.04
C LEU A 17 -14.05 -31.66 -34.60
N ALA A 18 -14.82 -32.68 -34.25
CA ALA A 18 -15.34 -32.90 -32.90
C ALA A 18 -14.23 -33.23 -31.88
N VAL A 19 -13.20 -33.98 -32.28
CA VAL A 19 -12.04 -34.31 -31.43
C VAL A 19 -11.14 -33.10 -31.25
N ALA A 20 -10.97 -32.26 -32.29
CA ALA A 20 -10.20 -30.99 -32.19
C ALA A 20 -10.88 -29.95 -31.29
N LEU A 21 -12.23 -29.85 -31.30
CA LEU A 21 -12.97 -28.95 -30.43
C LEU A 21 -12.98 -29.39 -28.97
N ILE A 22 -12.93 -30.68 -28.69
CA ILE A 22 -12.82 -31.21 -27.31
C ILE A 22 -11.40 -31.01 -26.77
N ALA A 23 -10.36 -31.09 -27.61
CA ALA A 23 -8.98 -30.83 -27.17
C ALA A 23 -8.70 -29.36 -26.86
N VAL A 24 -9.39 -28.41 -27.51
CA VAL A 24 -9.28 -26.97 -27.22
C VAL A 24 -10.08 -26.56 -25.97
N ALA A 25 -11.16 -27.26 -25.63
CA ALA A 25 -11.97 -26.99 -24.44
C ALA A 25 -11.30 -27.48 -23.13
N ILE A 26 -10.31 -28.38 -23.19
CA ILE A 26 -9.61 -28.93 -22.01
C ILE A 26 -8.39 -28.07 -21.61
N SER A 27 -7.93 -27.18 -22.48
CA SER A 27 -6.73 -26.36 -22.22
C SER A 27 -7.00 -25.00 -21.57
N VAL A 28 -8.24 -24.67 -21.21
CA VAL A 28 -8.58 -23.38 -20.56
C VAL A 28 -8.90 -23.54 -19.06
N SER A 29 -8.92 -24.76 -18.52
CA SER A 29 -9.32 -25.02 -17.12
C SER A 29 -8.19 -25.28 -16.13
N SER A 30 -6.95 -24.90 -16.40
CA SER A 30 -5.82 -25.22 -15.51
C SER A 30 -5.05 -24.01 -14.97
N ALA A 31 -5.64 -22.82 -14.97
CA ALA A 31 -4.97 -21.62 -14.43
C ALA A 31 -5.52 -21.16 -13.06
N GLU A 32 -6.47 -21.87 -12.46
CA GLU A 32 -7.00 -21.55 -11.13
C GLU A 32 -6.65 -22.57 -10.03
N ALA A 33 -5.69 -23.42 -10.26
CA ALA A 33 -5.24 -24.36 -9.23
C ALA A 33 -4.17 -23.69 -8.35
N GLY A 34 -4.59 -23.15 -7.19
CA GLY A 34 -3.63 -22.86 -6.14
C GLY A 34 -3.78 -21.58 -5.32
N ALA A 35 -4.91 -20.90 -5.34
CA ALA A 35 -5.18 -19.95 -4.26
C ALA A 35 -5.61 -20.76 -3.03
N GLU A 36 -4.67 -21.16 -2.20
CA GLU A 36 -4.99 -21.69 -0.87
C GLU A 36 -5.81 -20.61 -0.15
N ALA A 37 -7.02 -20.98 0.29
CA ALA A 37 -7.93 -20.03 0.94
C ALA A 37 -7.21 -19.35 2.12
N ALA A 38 -7.30 -18.02 2.22
CA ALA A 38 -6.66 -17.27 3.29
C ALA A 38 -7.02 -17.88 4.65
N THR A 39 -6.02 -18.14 5.47
CA THR A 39 -6.19 -18.75 6.79
C THR A 39 -6.98 -17.82 7.69
N GLN A 40 -8.08 -18.31 8.26
CA GLN A 40 -8.87 -17.58 9.24
C GLN A 40 -8.08 -17.43 10.55
N LEU A 41 -7.85 -16.18 10.97
CA LEU A 41 -7.11 -15.83 12.19
C LEU A 41 -8.03 -15.49 13.37
N VAL A 42 -9.24 -15.01 13.11
CA VAL A 42 -10.25 -14.76 14.16
C VAL A 42 -10.84 -16.08 14.60
N ARG A 43 -10.56 -16.46 15.85
CA ARG A 43 -11.03 -17.72 16.42
C ARG A 43 -11.97 -17.45 17.59
N GLY A 44 -13.20 -17.92 17.48
CA GLY A 44 -14.22 -17.79 18.52
C GLY A 44 -15.05 -16.49 18.44
N ALA A 45 -15.91 -16.31 19.43
CA ALA A 45 -16.74 -15.12 19.54
C ALA A 45 -15.94 -13.91 20.00
N VAL A 46 -16.33 -12.73 19.52
CA VAL A 46 -15.76 -11.45 19.99
C VAL A 46 -16.31 -11.17 21.39
N ASP A 47 -15.43 -11.19 22.38
CA ASP A 47 -15.73 -10.91 23.79
C ASP A 47 -15.12 -9.57 24.19
N GLU A 48 -15.97 -8.60 24.50
CA GLU A 48 -15.57 -7.26 24.95
C GLU A 48 -14.91 -7.25 26.33
N GLY A 49 -15.14 -8.26 27.14
CA GLY A 49 -14.51 -8.44 28.44
C GLY A 49 -13.10 -8.99 28.36
N ASN A 50 -12.76 -9.69 27.29
CA ASN A 50 -11.44 -10.27 27.08
C ASN A 50 -10.65 -9.49 26.02
N ARG A 51 -9.68 -8.69 26.47
CA ARG A 51 -8.97 -7.73 25.62
C ARG A 51 -7.46 -7.90 25.69
N VAL A 52 -6.79 -7.47 24.63
CA VAL A 52 -5.32 -7.38 24.54
C VAL A 52 -4.92 -5.95 24.18
N THR A 53 -3.76 -5.54 24.66
CA THR A 53 -3.19 -4.22 24.37
C THR A 53 -2.31 -4.29 23.13
N LEU A 54 -2.49 -3.34 22.21
CA LEU A 54 -1.63 -3.16 21.03
C LEU A 54 -0.41 -2.31 21.44
N VAL A 55 0.58 -2.96 22.02
CA VAL A 55 1.77 -2.29 22.57
C VAL A 55 2.55 -1.57 21.47
N GLY A 56 2.99 -0.33 21.75
CA GLY A 56 3.78 0.47 20.83
C GLY A 56 2.93 1.31 19.84
N ASN A 57 1.62 1.45 20.10
CA ASN A 57 0.72 2.29 19.29
C ASN A 57 0.60 3.74 19.80
N VAL A 58 1.42 4.16 20.74
CA VAL A 58 1.50 5.56 21.22
C VAL A 58 2.68 6.26 20.57
N HIS A 59 2.47 7.46 20.06
CA HIS A 59 3.55 8.24 19.46
C HIS A 59 4.56 8.70 20.55
N PRO A 60 5.89 8.62 20.34
CA PRO A 60 6.90 8.95 21.36
C PRO A 60 6.85 10.38 21.91
N LEU A 61 6.23 11.33 21.19
CA LEU A 61 6.01 12.70 21.64
C LEU A 61 4.70 12.89 22.44
N ALA A 62 3.83 11.87 22.49
CA ALA A 62 2.62 11.90 23.33
C ALA A 62 2.99 11.60 24.78
N ARG A 63 3.70 12.52 25.43
CA ARG A 63 4.22 12.39 26.81
C ARG A 63 3.43 13.26 27.78
N PRO A 64 3.32 12.84 29.05
CA PRO A 64 2.62 13.61 30.11
C PRO A 64 3.09 15.06 30.23
N ASP A 65 4.40 15.34 30.04
CA ASP A 65 4.96 16.68 30.13
C ASP A 65 4.39 17.67 29.08
N PHE A 66 3.84 17.15 28.00
CA PHE A 66 3.29 17.92 26.89
C PHE A 66 1.76 17.85 26.82
N ASP A 67 1.13 17.09 27.73
CA ASP A 67 -0.29 16.79 27.70
C ASP A 67 -1.11 18.01 28.15
N LEU A 68 -2.06 18.41 27.32
CA LEU A 68 -3.03 19.47 27.61
C LEU A 68 -4.42 18.92 27.99
N GLY A 69 -4.54 17.60 28.10
CA GLY A 69 -5.77 16.92 28.41
C GLY A 69 -6.56 16.42 27.21
N ARG A 70 -7.61 15.71 27.52
CA ARG A 70 -8.50 15.01 26.59
C ARG A 70 -9.22 15.98 25.66
N VAL A 71 -9.43 15.60 24.40
CA VAL A 71 -10.31 16.28 23.48
C VAL A 71 -11.78 15.99 23.81
N ASP A 72 -12.69 16.80 23.27
CA ASP A 72 -14.14 16.53 23.33
C ASP A 72 -14.48 15.22 22.63
N ASP A 73 -15.53 14.52 23.11
CA ASP A 73 -15.97 13.25 22.51
C ASP A 73 -16.40 13.38 21.05
N SER A 74 -16.86 14.56 20.65
CA SER A 74 -17.23 14.88 19.26
C SER A 74 -16.05 15.17 18.34
N PHE A 75 -14.82 15.22 18.87
CA PHE A 75 -13.62 15.44 18.05
C PHE A 75 -13.50 14.37 16.96
N ALA A 76 -13.43 14.81 15.71
CA ALA A 76 -13.39 13.91 14.56
C ALA A 76 -12.13 13.03 14.57
N ALA A 77 -12.34 11.74 14.38
CA ALA A 77 -11.32 10.73 14.21
C ALA A 77 -11.48 10.13 12.80
N ASP A 78 -11.09 10.91 11.80
CA ASP A 78 -11.28 10.57 10.40
C ASP A 78 -10.11 9.75 9.85
N ARG A 79 -10.44 8.80 8.93
CA ARG A 79 -9.46 8.02 8.17
C ARG A 79 -8.45 7.28 9.05
N LEU A 80 -8.95 6.59 10.06
CA LEU A 80 -8.18 5.62 10.81
C LEU A 80 -8.05 4.31 10.01
N TYR A 81 -6.94 3.63 10.17
CA TYR A 81 -6.67 2.34 9.54
C TYR A 81 -6.42 1.29 10.59
N LEU A 82 -7.20 0.22 10.58
CA LEU A 82 -6.81 -1.03 11.21
C LEU A 82 -5.86 -1.76 10.25
N ILE A 83 -4.64 -1.99 10.71
CA ILE A 83 -3.62 -2.72 9.96
C ILE A 83 -3.76 -4.20 10.27
N LEU A 84 -3.92 -5.00 9.21
CA LEU A 84 -4.14 -6.43 9.31
C LEU A 84 -2.84 -7.21 9.09
N ARG A 85 -2.66 -8.26 9.89
CA ARG A 85 -1.55 -9.21 9.78
C ARG A 85 -1.92 -10.35 8.84
N ARG A 86 -0.91 -10.96 8.29
CA ARG A 86 -0.97 -12.28 7.65
C ARG A 86 -0.66 -13.37 8.67
N SER A 87 -1.07 -14.60 8.38
CA SER A 87 -0.56 -15.75 9.13
C SER A 87 0.93 -15.96 8.84
N PRO A 88 1.69 -16.65 9.71
CA PRO A 88 3.08 -16.99 9.44
C PRO A 88 3.28 -17.76 8.13
N GLU A 89 2.33 -18.64 7.80
CA GLU A 89 2.35 -19.43 6.57
C GLU A 89 2.16 -18.54 5.34
N GLN A 90 1.24 -17.57 5.41
CA GLN A 90 1.04 -16.58 4.33
C GLN A 90 2.25 -15.66 4.17
N GLU A 91 2.92 -15.27 5.26
CA GLU A 91 4.14 -14.46 5.20
C GLU A 91 5.26 -15.24 4.51
N GLN A 92 5.47 -16.50 4.88
CA GLN A 92 6.45 -17.37 4.24
C GLN A 92 6.14 -17.60 2.74
N ALA A 93 4.87 -17.81 2.42
CA ALA A 93 4.45 -17.95 1.02
C ALA A 93 4.65 -16.68 0.19
N LEU A 94 4.49 -15.50 0.81
CA LEU A 94 4.77 -14.21 0.17
C LEU A 94 6.28 -14.04 -0.05
N GLU A 95 7.11 -14.34 0.94
CA GLU A 95 8.58 -14.29 0.78
C GLU A 95 9.04 -15.19 -0.36
N GLN A 96 8.54 -16.42 -0.43
CA GLN A 96 8.86 -17.35 -1.53
C GLN A 96 8.39 -16.79 -2.87
N PHE A 97 7.17 -16.25 -2.94
CA PHE A 97 6.65 -15.65 -4.17
C PHE A 97 7.53 -14.47 -4.65
N LEU A 98 7.97 -13.61 -3.72
CA LEU A 98 8.85 -12.48 -4.05
C LEU A 98 10.21 -12.95 -4.59
N GLN A 99 10.79 -14.00 -4.01
CA GLN A 99 12.02 -14.61 -4.53
C GLN A 99 11.83 -15.18 -5.93
N ASP A 100 10.75 -15.93 -6.12
CA ASP A 100 10.45 -16.56 -7.41
C ASP A 100 10.16 -15.52 -8.50
N ALA A 101 9.45 -14.42 -8.16
CA ALA A 101 9.15 -13.35 -9.09
C ALA A 101 10.41 -12.64 -9.65
N HIS A 102 11.53 -12.73 -8.92
CA HIS A 102 12.82 -12.16 -9.33
C HIS A 102 13.82 -13.20 -9.84
N THR A 103 13.50 -14.49 -9.80
CA THR A 103 14.40 -15.57 -10.19
C THR A 103 14.06 -16.08 -11.59
N ALA A 104 14.97 -15.90 -12.55
CA ALA A 104 14.77 -16.40 -13.90
C ALA A 104 14.62 -17.93 -13.92
N GLY A 105 13.63 -18.41 -14.69
CA GLY A 105 13.33 -19.84 -14.83
C GLY A 105 12.27 -20.36 -13.86
N THR A 106 11.80 -19.58 -12.90
CA THR A 106 10.65 -19.93 -12.08
C THR A 106 9.34 -19.61 -12.81
N ALA A 107 8.24 -20.27 -12.42
CA ALA A 107 6.93 -20.03 -13.01
C ALA A 107 6.38 -18.62 -12.68
N SER A 108 6.83 -18.02 -11.58
CA SER A 108 6.41 -16.68 -11.13
C SER A 108 7.33 -15.57 -11.63
N PHE A 109 8.37 -15.87 -12.42
CA PHE A 109 9.31 -14.86 -12.90
C PHE A 109 8.59 -13.74 -13.67
N HIS A 110 8.74 -12.49 -13.19
CA HIS A 110 8.08 -11.28 -13.70
C HIS A 110 6.54 -11.35 -13.72
N GLN A 111 5.93 -12.22 -12.91
CA GLN A 111 4.48 -12.27 -12.73
C GLN A 111 4.09 -11.35 -11.58
N TRP A 112 3.72 -10.11 -11.91
CA TRP A 112 3.29 -9.11 -10.93
C TRP A 112 1.81 -9.28 -10.60
N LEU A 113 1.47 -9.16 -9.32
CA LEU A 113 0.10 -9.25 -8.86
C LEU A 113 -0.57 -7.87 -8.85
N THR A 114 -1.84 -7.81 -9.23
CA THR A 114 -2.66 -6.65 -8.90
C THR A 114 -2.92 -6.59 -7.39
N PRO A 115 -3.32 -5.42 -6.83
CA PRO A 115 -3.71 -5.33 -5.41
C PRO A 115 -4.78 -6.36 -5.02
N GLU A 116 -5.76 -6.61 -5.88
CA GLU A 116 -6.83 -7.59 -5.66
C GLU A 116 -6.29 -9.03 -5.63
N GLN A 117 -5.44 -9.39 -6.59
CA GLN A 117 -4.78 -10.70 -6.63
C GLN A 117 -3.89 -10.91 -5.41
N PHE A 118 -3.16 -9.88 -5.00
CA PHE A 118 -2.37 -9.90 -3.77
C PHE A 118 -3.27 -10.15 -2.55
N GLY A 119 -4.38 -9.42 -2.44
CA GLY A 119 -5.33 -9.54 -1.34
C GLY A 119 -5.95 -10.93 -1.26
N LEU A 120 -6.31 -11.53 -2.39
CA LEU A 120 -6.86 -12.89 -2.45
C LEU A 120 -5.85 -13.95 -2.00
N ARG A 121 -4.58 -13.76 -2.33
CA ARG A 121 -3.53 -14.74 -2.08
C ARG A 121 -2.86 -14.58 -0.71
N PHE A 122 -2.59 -13.34 -0.29
CA PHE A 122 -1.77 -13.02 0.87
C PHE A 122 -2.47 -12.12 1.90
N GLY A 123 -3.67 -11.64 1.64
CA GLY A 123 -4.41 -10.78 2.55
C GLY A 123 -5.22 -11.57 3.58
N ALA A 124 -5.91 -10.85 4.46
CA ALA A 124 -6.80 -11.43 5.46
C ALA A 124 -7.99 -12.16 4.82
N ALA A 125 -8.50 -13.19 5.50
CA ALA A 125 -9.68 -13.94 5.07
C ALA A 125 -10.94 -13.06 5.08
N ASP A 126 -11.89 -13.34 4.18
CA ASP A 126 -13.15 -12.60 4.09
C ASP A 126 -13.95 -12.68 5.41
N SER A 127 -13.92 -13.83 6.09
CA SER A 127 -14.54 -14.02 7.39
C SER A 127 -13.93 -13.13 8.48
N ASP A 128 -12.62 -12.93 8.47
CA ASP A 128 -11.89 -12.09 9.42
C ASP A 128 -12.21 -10.62 9.19
N ILE A 129 -12.19 -10.19 7.93
CA ILE A 129 -12.57 -8.84 7.52
C ILE A 129 -14.02 -8.53 7.92
N ALA A 130 -14.94 -9.48 7.68
CA ALA A 130 -16.34 -9.33 8.05
C ALA A 130 -16.51 -9.20 9.58
N ALA A 131 -15.79 -10.01 10.37
CA ALA A 131 -15.84 -9.97 11.82
C ALA A 131 -15.36 -8.61 12.39
N VAL A 132 -14.22 -8.10 11.89
CA VAL A 132 -13.68 -6.79 12.30
C VAL A 132 -14.59 -5.65 11.85
N THR A 133 -15.10 -5.71 10.62
CA THR A 133 -16.01 -4.69 10.07
C THR A 133 -17.30 -4.62 10.90
N ALA A 134 -17.91 -5.76 11.20
CA ALA A 134 -19.09 -5.82 12.06
C ALA A 134 -18.83 -5.25 13.45
N TRP A 135 -17.68 -5.58 14.05
CA TRP A 135 -17.28 -5.06 15.35
C TRP A 135 -17.10 -3.52 15.33
N LEU A 136 -16.44 -2.94 14.33
CA LEU A 136 -16.33 -1.49 14.18
C LEU A 136 -17.71 -0.84 14.08
N GLN A 137 -18.61 -1.42 13.29
CA GLN A 137 -19.97 -0.90 13.11
C GLN A 137 -20.80 -0.97 14.39
N THR A 138 -20.65 -2.01 15.24
CA THR A 138 -21.34 -2.08 16.55
C THR A 138 -20.89 -0.99 17.50
N HIS A 139 -19.67 -0.46 17.34
CA HIS A 139 -19.16 0.70 18.06
C HIS A 139 -19.48 2.05 17.38
N GLY A 140 -20.33 2.05 16.34
CA GLY A 140 -20.79 3.24 15.64
C GLY A 140 -19.81 3.85 14.65
N PHE A 141 -18.66 3.20 14.37
CA PHE A 141 -17.75 3.66 13.32
C PHE A 141 -18.33 3.46 11.93
N THR A 142 -17.98 4.35 11.01
CA THR A 142 -18.21 4.18 9.59
C THR A 142 -17.01 3.48 8.98
N VAL A 143 -17.22 2.30 8.39
CA VAL A 143 -16.18 1.64 7.60
C VAL A 143 -16.17 2.25 6.19
N ASN A 144 -15.10 2.97 5.87
CA ASN A 144 -14.98 3.69 4.62
C ASN A 144 -14.57 2.77 3.47
N LYS A 145 -13.58 1.89 3.74
CA LYS A 145 -13.00 1.03 2.71
C LYS A 145 -12.24 -0.15 3.31
N VAL A 146 -12.41 -1.32 2.72
CA VAL A 146 -11.47 -2.42 2.83
C VAL A 146 -10.50 -2.30 1.65
N HIS A 147 -9.21 -2.21 1.93
CA HIS A 147 -8.21 -2.07 0.85
C HIS A 147 -8.14 -3.33 0.00
N PRO A 148 -7.97 -3.23 -1.32
CA PRO A 148 -7.93 -4.38 -2.24
C PRO A 148 -6.90 -5.44 -1.84
N GLY A 149 -5.73 -5.01 -1.30
CA GLY A 149 -4.71 -5.89 -0.76
C GLY A 149 -5.07 -6.60 0.55
N ARG A 150 -6.25 -6.32 1.14
CA ARG A 150 -6.75 -6.92 2.39
C ARG A 150 -5.78 -6.83 3.56
N THR A 151 -4.98 -5.77 3.58
CA THR A 151 -3.98 -5.50 4.63
C THR A 151 -4.40 -4.37 5.56
N ALA A 152 -5.47 -3.66 5.23
CA ALA A 152 -5.99 -2.57 6.04
C ALA A 152 -7.49 -2.35 5.82
N ILE A 153 -8.16 -1.89 6.88
CA ILE A 153 -9.55 -1.42 6.87
C ILE A 153 -9.53 0.05 7.26
N GLU A 154 -9.98 0.92 6.36
CA GLU A 154 -10.16 2.35 6.64
C GLU A 154 -11.53 2.60 7.27
N PHE A 155 -11.54 3.35 8.37
CA PHE A 155 -12.76 3.69 9.09
C PHE A 155 -12.68 5.09 9.70
N SER A 156 -13.83 5.65 10.04
CA SER A 156 -13.94 6.99 10.63
C SER A 156 -14.98 7.00 11.78
N GLY A 157 -14.78 7.95 12.69
CA GLY A 157 -15.67 8.15 13.83
C GLY A 157 -15.31 9.40 14.62
N ASN A 158 -15.43 9.33 15.94
CA ASN A 158 -15.06 10.40 16.85
C ASN A 158 -14.27 9.88 18.07
N ALA A 159 -13.72 10.82 18.87
CA ALA A 159 -12.89 10.48 20.02
C ALA A 159 -13.64 9.68 21.10
N GLY A 160 -14.95 9.90 21.26
CA GLY A 160 -15.79 9.13 22.16
C GLY A 160 -15.87 7.66 21.75
N GLN A 161 -16.09 7.40 20.47
CA GLN A 161 -16.10 6.05 19.91
C GLN A 161 -14.72 5.37 20.03
N VAL A 162 -13.64 6.12 19.79
CA VAL A 162 -12.26 5.62 19.99
C VAL A 162 -12.05 5.20 21.44
N ARG A 163 -12.47 6.05 22.42
CA ARG A 163 -12.34 5.74 23.85
C ARG A 163 -13.10 4.47 24.21
N GLU A 164 -14.32 4.31 23.74
CA GLU A 164 -15.16 3.16 24.08
C GLU A 164 -14.68 1.88 23.43
N ALA A 165 -14.39 1.92 22.13
CA ALA A 165 -14.00 0.74 21.38
C ALA A 165 -12.56 0.31 21.68
N PHE A 166 -11.62 1.24 21.80
CA PHE A 166 -10.20 0.93 21.92
C PHE A 166 -9.60 1.19 23.30
N ARG A 167 -10.40 1.63 24.28
CA ARG A 167 -9.99 1.90 25.66
C ARG A 167 -8.77 2.82 25.76
N THR A 168 -8.69 3.80 24.87
CA THR A 168 -7.69 4.87 24.87
C THR A 168 -8.35 6.20 24.58
N GLU A 169 -7.79 7.27 25.09
CA GLU A 169 -8.33 8.64 24.91
C GLU A 169 -7.45 9.42 23.94
N ILE A 170 -8.05 10.29 23.15
CA ILE A 170 -7.32 11.23 22.32
C ILE A 170 -7.09 12.50 23.14
N HIS A 171 -5.82 12.89 23.27
CA HIS A 171 -5.40 14.09 24.00
C HIS A 171 -4.76 15.11 23.06
N ARG A 172 -4.68 16.36 23.49
CA ARG A 172 -3.87 17.40 22.85
C ARG A 172 -2.52 17.48 23.52
N TYR A 173 -1.48 17.69 22.71
CA TYR A 173 -0.10 17.82 23.17
C TYR A 173 0.49 19.10 22.63
N LYS A 174 1.17 19.87 23.51
CA LYS A 174 1.89 21.09 23.13
C LYS A 174 3.37 20.81 23.07
N ILE A 175 3.92 20.75 21.87
CA ILE A 175 5.35 20.56 21.64
C ILE A 175 5.96 21.82 21.08
N LYS A 176 7.28 21.86 21.05
CA LYS A 176 8.07 22.93 20.42
C LYS A 176 8.42 22.49 19.01
N GLY A 177 7.95 23.23 18.01
CA GLY A 177 8.29 23.03 16.61
C GLY A 177 9.77 23.27 16.30
N LYS A 178 10.19 22.97 15.09
CA LYS A 178 11.60 23.14 14.66
C LYS A 178 12.08 24.60 14.70
N ASP A 179 11.18 25.54 14.46
CA ASP A 179 11.43 26.99 14.53
C ASP A 179 11.32 27.55 15.95
N GLY A 180 11.03 26.69 16.93
CA GLY A 180 10.85 27.05 18.31
C GLY A 180 9.43 27.55 18.67
N THR A 181 8.50 27.64 17.71
CA THR A 181 7.11 27.99 17.97
C THR A 181 6.36 26.84 18.64
N PRO A 182 5.38 27.13 19.51
CA PRO A 182 4.51 26.10 20.06
C PRO A 182 3.58 25.51 18.99
N GLU A 183 3.53 24.19 18.88
CA GLU A 183 2.61 23.46 18.03
C GLU A 183 1.68 22.60 18.88
N ILE A 184 0.41 22.53 18.49
CA ILE A 184 -0.60 21.69 19.14
C ILE A 184 -0.88 20.51 18.23
N HIS A 185 -0.62 19.32 18.77
CA HIS A 185 -0.92 18.06 18.14
C HIS A 185 -1.95 17.27 18.94
N PHE A 186 -2.55 16.28 18.32
CA PHE A 186 -3.33 15.27 19.03
C PHE A 186 -2.71 13.89 18.90
N ALA A 187 -2.93 13.03 19.88
CA ALA A 187 -2.57 11.63 19.86
C ALA A 187 -3.36 10.84 20.90
N ASN A 188 -3.39 9.51 20.74
CA ASN A 188 -3.83 8.63 21.80
C ASN A 188 -2.86 8.70 23.00
N SER A 189 -3.44 8.72 24.21
CA SER A 189 -2.71 8.87 25.48
C SER A 189 -2.14 7.56 26.03
N SER A 190 -2.64 6.44 25.54
CA SER A 190 -2.24 5.08 25.94
C SER A 190 -2.34 4.13 24.76
N ASP A 191 -1.67 2.99 24.86
CA ASP A 191 -1.81 1.93 23.85
C ASP A 191 -3.27 1.46 23.77
N PRO A 192 -3.86 1.36 22.56
CA PRO A 192 -5.23 0.92 22.39
C PRO A 192 -5.39 -0.56 22.71
N GLN A 193 -6.59 -0.95 23.10
CA GLN A 193 -6.97 -2.32 23.35
C GLN A 193 -8.00 -2.80 22.35
N ILE A 194 -7.89 -4.06 21.97
CA ILE A 194 -8.83 -4.76 21.09
C ILE A 194 -9.33 -6.04 21.74
N PRO A 195 -10.49 -6.59 21.35
CA PRO A 195 -10.89 -7.94 21.75
C PRO A 195 -9.79 -8.97 21.43
N ALA A 196 -9.54 -9.89 22.37
CA ALA A 196 -8.50 -10.90 22.24
C ALA A 196 -8.68 -11.80 20.99
N ALA A 197 -9.92 -11.98 20.54
CA ALA A 197 -10.24 -12.70 19.31
C ALA A 197 -9.53 -12.12 18.06
N PHE A 198 -9.19 -10.84 18.08
CA PHE A 198 -8.52 -10.12 16.98
C PHE A 198 -6.99 -10.04 17.13
N ALA A 199 -6.42 -10.53 18.24
CA ALA A 199 -4.99 -10.38 18.54
C ALA A 199 -4.06 -10.93 17.45
N GLY A 200 -4.46 -12.04 16.81
CA GLY A 200 -3.70 -12.65 15.71
C GLY A 200 -3.82 -11.90 14.39
N LEU A 201 -4.87 -11.10 14.22
CA LEU A 201 -5.21 -10.43 12.98
C LEU A 201 -4.81 -8.96 12.95
N ILE A 202 -5.02 -8.21 14.05
CA ILE A 202 -4.78 -6.76 14.08
C ILE A 202 -3.36 -6.49 14.56
N ALA A 203 -2.60 -5.76 13.73
CA ALA A 203 -1.23 -5.33 14.06
C ALA A 203 -1.21 -4.01 14.83
N GLY A 204 -2.13 -3.10 14.53
CA GLY A 204 -2.19 -1.78 15.10
C GLY A 204 -3.25 -0.89 14.47
N ILE A 205 -3.33 0.34 14.95
CA ILE A 205 -4.23 1.39 14.44
C ILE A 205 -3.38 2.60 14.06
N SER A 206 -3.58 3.15 12.87
CA SER A 206 -2.80 4.29 12.37
C SER A 206 -3.63 5.17 11.42
N PRO A 207 -3.43 6.50 11.41
CA PRO A 207 -2.77 7.27 12.44
C PRO A 207 -3.75 7.61 13.57
N MET A 208 -3.35 7.44 14.82
CA MET A 208 -4.08 7.96 15.97
C MET A 208 -3.46 9.28 16.48
N HIS A 209 -2.68 9.96 15.63
CA HIS A 209 -1.95 11.18 15.98
C HIS A 209 -1.77 12.10 14.78
N SER A 210 -1.50 13.38 15.05
CA SER A 210 -1.17 14.39 14.04
C SER A 210 0.31 14.78 14.00
N PHE A 211 1.19 13.99 14.59
CA PHE A 211 2.64 14.18 14.46
C PHE A 211 3.09 13.67 13.09
N HIS A 212 3.11 14.55 12.11
CA HIS A 212 3.59 14.20 10.77
C HIS A 212 5.10 14.39 10.65
N GLY A 213 5.73 13.57 9.84
CA GLY A 213 7.13 13.76 9.47
C GLY A 213 7.31 15.11 8.79
N VAL A 214 8.34 15.85 9.19
CA VAL A 214 8.69 17.11 8.53
C VAL A 214 9.50 16.76 7.29
N PRO A 215 9.13 17.24 6.08
CA PRO A 215 9.92 17.03 4.88
C PRO A 215 11.37 17.48 5.10
N LEU A 216 12.31 16.62 4.73
CA LEU A 216 13.74 16.95 4.74
C LEU A 216 14.15 17.78 3.52
N ILE A 217 13.18 18.13 2.67
CA ILE A 217 13.41 18.97 1.49
C ILE A 217 13.87 20.33 1.94
N LYS A 218 15.05 20.73 1.47
CA LYS A 218 15.55 22.09 1.57
C LYS A 218 15.46 22.70 0.18
N VAL A 219 14.65 23.75 0.02
CA VAL A 219 14.64 24.52 -1.23
C VAL A 219 15.95 25.29 -1.27
N ALA A 220 16.86 24.84 -2.11
CA ALA A 220 18.19 25.42 -2.23
C ALA A 220 18.22 26.61 -3.18
N GLY A 221 17.21 26.80 -4.06
CA GLY A 221 17.09 27.92 -4.98
C GLY A 221 16.04 27.70 -6.08
N LYS A 222 16.10 28.54 -7.11
CA LYS A 222 15.20 28.45 -8.27
C LYS A 222 16.06 28.37 -9.53
N THR A 223 15.76 27.40 -10.38
CA THR A 223 16.30 27.35 -11.75
C THR A 223 15.31 27.98 -12.73
N SER A 224 15.79 28.46 -13.87
CA SER A 224 14.94 28.93 -14.96
C SER A 224 14.82 27.83 -16.01
N TYR A 225 13.58 27.48 -16.33
CA TYR A 225 13.25 26.55 -17.40
C TYR A 225 12.58 27.31 -18.56
N ASN A 226 13.09 27.13 -19.76
CA ASN A 226 12.47 27.70 -20.95
C ASN A 226 11.43 26.73 -21.52
N ALA A 227 10.17 26.97 -21.21
CA ALA A 227 9.06 26.10 -21.65
C ALA A 227 8.89 26.02 -23.20
N LYS A 228 9.51 26.93 -23.96
CA LYS A 228 9.42 26.91 -25.44
C LYS A 228 10.52 26.08 -26.10
N THR A 229 11.73 26.11 -25.53
CA THR A 229 12.88 25.39 -26.08
C THR A 229 13.12 24.07 -25.38
N HIS A 230 12.42 23.82 -24.27
CA HIS A 230 12.64 22.68 -23.37
C HIS A 230 14.07 22.62 -22.83
N GLU A 231 14.74 23.78 -22.79
CA GLU A 231 16.09 23.88 -22.22
C GLU A 231 16.00 24.26 -20.75
N ALA A 232 16.50 23.41 -19.87
CA ALA A 232 16.89 23.77 -18.51
C ALA A 232 18.33 24.22 -18.50
N LYS A 233 18.67 25.17 -17.64
CA LYS A 233 20.07 25.49 -17.40
C LYS A 233 20.70 24.27 -16.74
N ALA A 234 21.58 23.59 -17.43
CA ALA A 234 22.04 22.24 -17.13
C ALA A 234 22.81 22.10 -15.82
N GLU A 235 23.41 23.17 -15.34
CA GLU A 235 24.16 23.14 -14.09
C GLU A 235 23.64 24.19 -13.11
N TRP A 236 23.25 23.76 -11.96
CA TRP A 236 22.90 24.67 -10.89
C TRP A 236 23.85 24.49 -9.71
N THR A 237 24.55 25.58 -9.45
CA THR A 237 25.62 25.66 -8.45
C THR A 237 25.26 26.71 -7.42
N TYR A 238 25.29 26.37 -6.15
CA TYR A 238 25.11 27.36 -5.08
C TYR A 238 26.10 27.13 -3.93
N PRO A 239 26.58 28.20 -3.27
CA PRO A 239 27.39 28.03 -2.09
C PRO A 239 26.57 27.59 -0.89
N GLU A 240 26.96 26.50 -0.26
CA GLU A 240 26.44 26.07 1.04
C GLU A 240 27.46 26.41 2.10
N GLY A 241 27.21 27.28 3.04
CA GLY A 241 28.15 27.81 4.03
C GLY A 241 29.32 26.90 4.46
N GLY A 242 30.39 27.45 4.99
CA GLY A 242 31.58 26.66 5.36
C GLY A 242 32.54 26.33 4.21
N GLY A 243 32.39 26.99 3.05
CA GLY A 243 33.27 26.79 1.89
C GLY A 243 32.88 25.65 0.96
N TYR A 244 31.73 25.04 1.20
CA TYR A 244 31.18 24.01 0.31
C TYR A 244 30.38 24.64 -0.82
N VAL A 245 30.48 24.02 -2.00
CA VAL A 245 29.67 24.32 -3.19
C VAL A 245 28.86 23.10 -3.53
N VAL A 246 27.53 23.24 -3.65
CA VAL A 246 26.65 22.17 -4.06
C VAL A 246 26.40 22.28 -5.55
N PHE A 247 26.56 21.16 -6.22
CA PHE A 247 26.24 20.98 -7.63
C PHE A 247 24.98 20.11 -7.74
N GLU A 248 23.94 20.59 -8.41
CA GLU A 248 22.76 19.81 -8.70
C GLU A 248 22.75 19.40 -10.17
N LEU A 249 22.44 18.14 -10.42
CA LEU A 249 22.41 17.57 -11.76
C LEU A 249 21.01 17.68 -12.34
N ALA A 250 20.90 18.27 -13.52
CA ALA A 250 19.71 18.17 -14.36
C ALA A 250 19.70 16.82 -15.13
N PRO A 251 18.56 16.39 -15.69
CA PRO A 251 18.50 15.13 -16.47
C PRO A 251 19.53 15.05 -17.58
N GLY A 252 19.83 16.18 -18.22
CA GLY A 252 20.87 16.24 -19.25
C GLY A 252 22.28 15.94 -18.72
N ASP A 253 22.61 16.49 -17.55
CA ASP A 253 23.91 16.24 -16.89
C ASP A 253 24.05 14.79 -16.47
N PHE A 254 22.96 14.23 -15.90
CA PHE A 254 22.89 12.82 -15.54
C PHE A 254 23.15 11.93 -16.77
N SER A 255 22.51 12.24 -17.89
CA SER A 255 22.64 11.45 -19.11
C SER A 255 24.07 11.44 -19.67
N VAL A 256 24.82 12.51 -19.47
CA VAL A 256 26.24 12.62 -19.86
C VAL A 256 27.15 11.96 -18.83
N GLN A 257 26.95 12.25 -17.54
CA GLN A 257 27.82 11.76 -16.48
C GLN A 257 27.79 10.22 -16.35
N TYR A 258 26.61 9.61 -16.56
CA TYR A 258 26.42 8.17 -16.47
C TYR A 258 26.43 7.46 -17.84
N ASP A 259 26.81 8.19 -18.92
CA ASP A 259 26.89 7.67 -20.28
C ASP A 259 25.60 7.02 -20.80
N VAL A 260 24.44 7.56 -20.38
CA VAL A 260 23.12 7.07 -20.79
C VAL A 260 22.67 7.69 -22.12
N LYS A 261 23.25 8.81 -22.51
CA LYS A 261 22.91 9.52 -23.74
C LYS A 261 23.00 8.65 -25.00
N PRO A 262 24.02 7.77 -25.19
CA PRO A 262 24.06 6.87 -26.32
C PRO A 262 22.87 5.88 -26.35
N VAL A 263 22.40 5.43 -25.21
CA VAL A 263 21.25 4.51 -25.06
C VAL A 263 19.96 5.20 -25.54
N TYR A 264 19.73 6.45 -25.14
CA TYR A 264 18.61 7.25 -25.62
C TYR A 264 18.70 7.55 -27.13
N THR A 265 19.91 7.85 -27.62
CA THR A 265 20.14 8.10 -29.06
C THR A 265 19.88 6.85 -29.90
N ALA A 266 20.12 5.66 -29.33
CA ALA A 266 19.78 4.38 -29.96
C ALA A 266 18.28 4.02 -29.91
N GLY A 267 17.45 4.88 -29.32
CA GLY A 267 15.99 4.70 -29.29
C GLY A 267 15.48 3.92 -28.07
N THR A 268 16.33 3.56 -27.12
CA THR A 268 15.90 2.91 -25.87
C THR A 268 15.45 3.99 -24.89
N THR A 269 14.13 4.20 -24.77
CA THR A 269 13.53 5.29 -24.00
C THR A 269 12.77 4.82 -22.77
N GLY A 270 12.78 3.51 -22.49
CA GLY A 270 11.95 2.94 -21.41
C GLY A 270 10.46 2.87 -21.75
N THR A 271 10.09 3.02 -23.03
CA THR A 271 8.69 2.91 -23.46
C THR A 271 8.11 1.55 -23.08
N GLY A 272 7.01 1.54 -22.32
CA GLY A 272 6.37 0.33 -21.81
C GLY A 272 6.85 -0.11 -20.43
N GLU A 273 7.90 0.50 -19.90
CA GLU A 273 8.38 0.24 -18.54
C GLU A 273 7.61 1.10 -17.51
N ALA A 274 7.44 0.56 -16.30
CA ALA A 274 6.80 1.25 -15.19
C ALA A 274 7.73 1.29 -13.98
N ILE A 275 7.89 2.49 -13.40
CA ILE A 275 8.67 2.69 -12.17
C ILE A 275 7.70 3.10 -11.06
N GLY A 276 7.63 2.30 -10.00
CA GLY A 276 6.87 2.62 -8.80
C GLY A 276 7.71 3.44 -7.82
N ILE A 277 7.23 4.62 -7.43
CA ILE A 277 7.87 5.45 -6.42
C ILE A 277 7.00 5.48 -5.18
N LEU A 278 7.52 5.00 -4.05
CA LEU A 278 6.90 5.15 -2.74
C LEU A 278 7.21 6.56 -2.22
N SER A 279 6.17 7.37 -2.03
CA SER A 279 6.29 8.72 -1.51
C SER A 279 5.35 8.94 -0.32
N ALA A 280 5.78 9.76 0.62
CA ALA A 280 4.96 10.18 1.77
C ALA A 280 3.93 11.26 1.42
N SER A 281 3.97 11.83 0.21
CA SER A 281 3.04 12.85 -0.28
C SER A 281 2.73 12.64 -1.75
N ASN A 282 1.61 13.22 -2.21
CA ASN A 282 1.32 13.28 -3.64
C ASN A 282 2.33 14.16 -4.35
N VAL A 283 2.66 13.77 -5.56
CA VAL A 283 3.46 14.55 -6.49
C VAL A 283 2.54 15.34 -7.40
N ASP A 284 2.86 16.61 -7.63
CA ASP A 284 2.17 17.39 -8.65
C ASP A 284 2.64 16.89 -10.03
N LEU A 285 1.73 16.25 -10.77
CA LEU A 285 2.03 15.71 -12.09
C LEU A 285 2.49 16.77 -13.08
N SER A 286 2.04 18.02 -12.94
CA SER A 286 2.48 19.11 -13.81
C SER A 286 3.96 19.42 -13.64
N LEU A 287 4.49 19.27 -12.43
CA LEU A 287 5.92 19.43 -12.17
C LEU A 287 6.76 18.29 -12.76
N VAL A 288 6.24 17.05 -12.69
CA VAL A 288 6.91 15.89 -13.31
C VAL A 288 6.92 16.01 -14.85
N GLN A 289 5.84 16.51 -15.43
CA GLN A 289 5.76 16.71 -16.88
C GLN A 289 6.63 17.87 -17.38
N ALA A 290 6.89 18.86 -16.52
CA ALA A 290 7.75 20.00 -16.83
C ALA A 290 9.25 19.69 -16.70
N TYR A 291 9.60 18.61 -16.04
CA TYR A 291 10.97 18.16 -15.80
C TYR A 291 11.47 17.25 -16.91
#